data_afd87fb8d2a7cd1b035d6047fe1adad2
#
_entry.id   afd87fb8d2a7cd1b035d6047fe1adad2
#
_cell.length_a   1.000
_cell.length_b   1.000
_cell.length_c   1.000
_cell.angle_alpha   90.00
_cell.angle_beta   90.00
_cell.angle_gamma   90.00
#
_symmetry.space_group_name_H-M   'P 1'
#
loop_
_entity.id
_entity.type
_entity.pdbx_description
1 polymer ?
#
loop_
_entity_poly.entity_id
_entity_poly.type
_entity_poly.pdbx_seq_one_letter_code
_entity_poly.pdbx_strand_id
1 'polypeptide(L)'
;MIKVLHVYPKNDSLTTRFIHLLMDRIESKATSNADEFKRLCREWQPDIIHQHGSVDIKRHADARWVVSPNGLQSSFDDCYAVIARSHLEADALRDLGGKRIEVIMNPLVTKQVDIDETAKKMMKVYQKVMNSCPYDLFDEATKTSLPVILKAGIHGDKRWVEHEIPIPSITQPRQLFIFASLEGICPLLDKGLSVLGMTPLPHEPFECYLPENYAIPSSTEGANIVNMLDDIHRHGITFIRLVNIYQALISDSHDDEELLDKVEENDYNELFVSVLQIIKEQLHLDEGFFPCAPENNSLTKKLRADLQNHLRL
;
A
#
# COMPACT_ATOMS: atom_id res chain seq x y z
N MET A 1 -8.65 -4.47 16.64
CA MET A 1 -9.24 -5.77 16.23
C MET A 1 -9.38 -5.72 14.71
N ILE A 2 -9.05 -6.78 13.95
CA ILE A 2 -9.09 -6.78 12.49
C ILE A 2 -10.53 -6.99 12.03
N LYS A 3 -11.05 -6.08 11.21
CA LYS A 3 -12.40 -6.15 10.62
C LYS A 3 -12.34 -6.86 9.27
N VAL A 4 -13.05 -7.98 9.13
CA VAL A 4 -13.06 -8.78 7.89
C VAL A 4 -14.43 -8.75 7.23
N LEU A 5 -14.50 -8.34 5.97
CA LEU A 5 -15.72 -8.43 5.16
C LEU A 5 -15.65 -9.67 4.25
N HIS A 6 -16.48 -10.65 4.54
CA HIS A 6 -16.62 -11.83 3.67
C HIS A 6 -17.58 -11.56 2.52
N VAL A 7 -17.15 -11.87 1.30
CA VAL A 7 -17.95 -11.77 0.06
C VAL A 7 -18.06 -13.14 -0.57
N TYR A 8 -19.27 -13.56 -0.88
CA TYR A 8 -19.52 -14.93 -1.34
C TYR A 8 -20.67 -15.01 -2.36
N PRO A 9 -20.73 -16.09 -3.18
CA PRO A 9 -21.82 -16.29 -4.14
C PRO A 9 -23.15 -16.60 -3.43
N LYS A 10 -24.26 -16.00 -3.90
CA LYS A 10 -25.60 -16.16 -3.31
C LYS A 10 -26.06 -17.61 -3.10
N ASN A 11 -25.63 -18.52 -3.96
CA ASN A 11 -26.15 -19.90 -4.00
C ASN A 11 -25.17 -20.93 -3.40
N ASP A 12 -24.14 -20.51 -2.69
CA ASP A 12 -23.18 -21.41 -2.05
C ASP A 12 -23.49 -21.59 -0.55
N SER A 13 -24.37 -22.53 -0.25
CA SER A 13 -24.81 -22.82 1.12
C SER A 13 -23.68 -23.34 2.02
N LEU A 14 -22.70 -24.06 1.46
CA LEU A 14 -21.54 -24.56 2.21
C LEU A 14 -20.63 -23.43 2.65
N THR A 15 -20.28 -22.55 1.72
CA THR A 15 -19.49 -21.34 2.00
C THR A 15 -20.22 -20.43 2.98
N THR A 16 -21.51 -20.20 2.78
CA THR A 16 -22.32 -19.39 3.71
C THR A 16 -22.26 -19.93 5.14
N ARG A 17 -22.48 -21.26 5.31
CA ARG A 17 -22.40 -21.89 6.62
C ARG A 17 -21.01 -21.81 7.24
N PHE A 18 -19.96 -21.98 6.44
CA PHE A 18 -18.59 -21.84 6.90
C PHE A 18 -18.29 -20.40 7.39
N ILE A 19 -18.72 -19.38 6.62
CA ILE A 19 -18.55 -17.97 6.99
C ILE A 19 -19.26 -17.68 8.32
N HIS A 20 -20.51 -18.14 8.51
CA HIS A 20 -21.22 -17.93 9.77
C HIS A 20 -20.48 -18.52 10.97
N LEU A 21 -19.88 -19.70 10.83
CA LEU A 21 -19.06 -20.29 11.88
C LEU A 21 -17.78 -19.48 12.19
N LEU A 22 -17.21 -18.81 11.20
CA LEU A 22 -16.07 -17.91 11.41
C LEU A 22 -16.48 -16.59 12.07
N MET A 23 -17.66 -16.03 11.73
CA MET A 23 -18.17 -14.77 12.30
C MET A 23 -18.35 -14.82 13.82
N ASP A 24 -18.59 -15.98 14.39
CA ASP A 24 -18.64 -16.16 15.85
C ASP A 24 -17.27 -16.04 16.54
N ARG A 25 -16.17 -16.03 15.76
CA ARG A 25 -14.78 -16.09 16.25
C ARG A 25 -13.91 -14.92 15.77
N ILE A 26 -14.35 -14.24 14.74
CA ILE A 26 -13.61 -13.17 14.07
C ILE A 26 -14.57 -11.99 13.91
N GLU A 27 -14.12 -10.78 14.26
CA GLU A 27 -14.91 -9.57 13.99
C GLU A 27 -15.12 -9.43 12.47
N SER A 28 -16.29 -9.84 12.02
CA SER A 28 -16.54 -9.87 10.59
C SER A 28 -18.01 -9.61 10.23
N LYS A 29 -18.21 -9.19 9.01
CA LYS A 29 -19.50 -9.10 8.33
C LYS A 29 -19.45 -9.91 7.05
N ALA A 30 -20.61 -10.24 6.50
CA ALA A 30 -20.70 -11.03 5.29
C ALA A 30 -21.80 -10.53 4.37
N THR A 31 -21.55 -10.53 3.07
CA THR A 31 -22.55 -10.17 2.05
C THR A 31 -22.35 -10.92 0.75
N SER A 32 -23.46 -11.15 0.05
CA SER A 32 -23.48 -11.65 -1.33
C SER A 32 -24.08 -10.63 -2.30
N ASN A 33 -24.30 -9.40 -1.86
CA ASN A 33 -24.94 -8.33 -2.60
C ASN A 33 -23.96 -7.19 -2.87
N ALA A 34 -23.87 -6.73 -4.13
CA ALA A 34 -22.93 -5.71 -4.55
C ALA A 34 -23.23 -4.33 -3.93
N ASP A 35 -24.50 -3.94 -3.76
CA ASP A 35 -24.84 -2.64 -3.19
C ASP A 35 -24.56 -2.62 -1.68
N GLU A 36 -24.88 -3.71 -0.99
CA GLU A 36 -24.52 -3.87 0.42
C GLU A 36 -23.02 -3.90 0.62
N PHE A 37 -22.27 -4.55 -0.26
CA PHE A 37 -20.82 -4.52 -0.27
C PHE A 37 -20.28 -3.08 -0.31
N LYS A 38 -20.74 -2.28 -1.26
CA LYS A 38 -20.35 -0.86 -1.39
C LYS A 38 -20.68 -0.06 -0.13
N ARG A 39 -21.87 -0.27 0.42
CA ARG A 39 -22.27 0.37 1.67
C ARG A 39 -21.37 -0.01 2.83
N LEU A 40 -21.09 -1.30 3.01
CA LEU A 40 -20.20 -1.81 4.08
C LEU A 40 -18.77 -1.29 3.93
N CYS A 41 -18.24 -1.20 2.71
CA CYS A 41 -16.91 -0.62 2.48
C CYS A 41 -16.83 0.83 2.93
N ARG A 42 -17.85 1.65 2.67
CA ARG A 42 -17.89 3.07 3.06
C ARG A 42 -18.17 3.30 4.54
N GLU A 43 -19.17 2.62 5.09
CA GLU A 43 -19.65 2.87 6.46
C GLU A 43 -18.87 2.10 7.52
N TRP A 44 -18.50 0.86 7.25
CA TRP A 44 -17.83 0.00 8.22
C TRP A 44 -16.31 -0.07 8.04
N GLN A 45 -15.82 0.24 6.83
CA GLN A 45 -14.40 0.29 6.49
C GLN A 45 -13.65 -0.97 6.94
N PRO A 46 -13.85 -2.11 6.25
CA PRO A 46 -13.15 -3.35 6.60
C PRO A 46 -11.65 -3.21 6.33
N ASP A 47 -10.84 -3.78 7.21
CA ASP A 47 -9.38 -3.87 7.03
C ASP A 47 -9.02 -4.88 5.93
N ILE A 48 -9.83 -5.96 5.83
CA ILE A 48 -9.62 -7.05 4.87
C ILE A 48 -10.95 -7.41 4.20
N ILE A 49 -10.90 -7.64 2.90
CA ILE A 49 -12.00 -8.24 2.14
C ILE A 49 -11.60 -9.66 1.78
N HIS A 50 -12.38 -10.64 2.26
CA HIS A 50 -12.16 -12.04 1.95
C HIS A 50 -13.22 -12.54 0.95
N GLN A 51 -12.80 -12.68 -0.29
CA GLN A 51 -13.64 -13.21 -1.37
C GLN A 51 -13.64 -14.75 -1.35
N HIS A 52 -14.82 -15.34 -1.34
CA HIS A 52 -15.02 -16.78 -1.46
C HIS A 52 -15.62 -17.13 -2.82
N GLY A 53 -14.86 -17.84 -3.63
CA GLY A 53 -15.28 -18.22 -4.97
C GLY A 53 -15.44 -17.06 -5.94
N SER A 54 -16.20 -17.29 -7.01
CA SER A 54 -16.51 -16.26 -8.02
C SER A 54 -17.70 -15.42 -7.57
N VAL A 55 -17.51 -14.12 -7.45
CA VAL A 55 -18.54 -13.14 -7.10
C VAL A 55 -18.58 -12.04 -8.16
N ASP A 56 -19.76 -11.49 -8.42
CA ASP A 56 -19.95 -10.35 -9.31
C ASP A 56 -19.70 -9.03 -8.54
N ILE A 57 -18.49 -8.92 -7.99
CA ILE A 57 -18.02 -7.75 -7.25
C ILE A 57 -16.61 -7.46 -7.74
N LYS A 58 -16.40 -6.26 -8.24
CA LYS A 58 -15.07 -5.83 -8.65
C LYS A 58 -14.20 -5.56 -7.43
N ARG A 59 -12.97 -6.04 -7.48
CA ARG A 59 -11.97 -5.72 -6.49
C ARG A 59 -11.56 -4.27 -6.63
N HIS A 60 -11.56 -3.54 -5.52
CA HIS A 60 -11.10 -2.17 -5.48
C HIS A 60 -9.70 -2.08 -4.88
N ALA A 61 -8.98 -1.03 -5.26
CA ALA A 61 -7.54 -0.94 -5.11
C ALA A 61 -7.08 -0.65 -3.67
N ASP A 62 -7.91 0.02 -2.89
CA ASP A 62 -7.60 0.50 -1.53
C ASP A 62 -7.83 -0.55 -0.43
N ALA A 63 -8.28 -1.76 -0.78
CA ALA A 63 -8.51 -2.82 0.19
C ALA A 63 -7.50 -3.97 0.08
N ARG A 64 -7.24 -4.61 1.22
CA ARG A 64 -6.46 -5.84 1.28
C ARG A 64 -7.35 -7.03 0.94
N TRP A 65 -7.16 -7.58 -0.24
CA TRP A 65 -7.92 -8.74 -0.71
C TRP A 65 -7.27 -10.06 -0.33
N VAL A 66 -8.08 -10.93 0.26
CA VAL A 66 -7.80 -12.36 0.46
C VAL A 66 -8.80 -13.14 -0.37
N VAL A 67 -8.38 -14.19 -1.05
CA VAL A 67 -9.25 -14.96 -1.94
C VAL A 67 -9.19 -16.44 -1.58
N SER A 68 -10.37 -17.06 -1.37
CA SER A 68 -10.56 -18.52 -1.37
C SER A 68 -11.23 -18.91 -2.69
N PRO A 69 -10.47 -19.33 -3.71
CA PRO A 69 -11.04 -19.62 -5.01
C PRO A 69 -11.92 -20.88 -4.95
N ASN A 70 -13.01 -20.87 -5.72
CA ASN A 70 -13.84 -22.05 -5.98
C ASN A 70 -13.55 -22.53 -7.41
N GLY A 71 -12.43 -23.21 -7.60
CA GLY A 71 -11.90 -23.58 -8.89
C GLY A 71 -10.65 -22.78 -9.29
N LEU A 72 -10.08 -23.12 -10.43
CA LEU A 72 -8.86 -22.49 -10.93
C LEU A 72 -9.20 -21.17 -11.60
N GLN A 73 -8.74 -20.06 -11.03
CA GLN A 73 -8.80 -18.71 -11.60
C GLN A 73 -7.41 -18.27 -12.03
N SER A 74 -7.33 -17.45 -13.05
CA SER A 74 -6.10 -17.14 -13.78
C SER A 74 -5.29 -15.95 -13.27
N SER A 75 -5.79 -15.15 -12.32
CA SER A 75 -5.04 -13.99 -11.81
C SER A 75 -5.35 -13.69 -10.34
N PHE A 76 -4.29 -13.61 -9.54
CA PHE A 76 -4.33 -13.25 -8.12
C PHE A 76 -3.28 -12.18 -7.78
N ASP A 77 -2.83 -11.40 -8.77
CA ASP A 77 -1.71 -10.45 -8.59
C ASP A 77 -2.07 -9.32 -7.65
N ASP A 78 -3.35 -8.96 -7.58
CA ASP A 78 -3.92 -7.95 -6.68
C ASP A 78 -4.32 -8.50 -5.30
N CYS A 79 -4.04 -9.78 -5.00
CA CYS A 79 -4.43 -10.42 -3.75
C CYS A 79 -3.23 -10.54 -2.79
N TYR A 80 -3.45 -10.18 -1.54
CA TYR A 80 -2.47 -10.31 -0.47
C TYR A 80 -2.28 -11.74 0.03
N ALA A 81 -3.30 -12.57 -0.10
CA ALA A 81 -3.21 -14.01 0.15
C ALA A 81 -4.27 -14.77 -0.67
N VAL A 82 -3.93 -16.00 -1.04
CA VAL A 82 -4.83 -16.96 -1.65
C VAL A 82 -4.95 -18.15 -0.71
N ILE A 83 -6.17 -18.52 -0.35
CA ILE A 83 -6.44 -19.63 0.57
C ILE A 83 -6.93 -20.83 -0.19
N ALA A 84 -6.07 -21.83 -0.33
CA ALA A 84 -6.41 -23.13 -0.92
C ALA A 84 -7.04 -24.05 0.14
N ARG A 85 -8.01 -24.86 -0.28
CA ARG A 85 -8.73 -25.81 0.60
C ARG A 85 -8.00 -27.13 0.80
N SER A 86 -6.95 -27.38 0.00
CA SER A 86 -6.12 -28.59 0.07
C SER A 86 -4.73 -28.30 -0.51
N HIS A 87 -3.78 -29.19 -0.21
CA HIS A 87 -2.45 -29.13 -0.82
C HIS A 87 -2.51 -29.33 -2.34
N LEU A 88 -3.36 -30.21 -2.84
CA LEU A 88 -3.55 -30.41 -4.28
C LEU A 88 -4.04 -29.13 -4.99
N GLU A 89 -5.01 -28.43 -4.39
CA GLU A 89 -5.47 -27.13 -4.93
C GLU A 89 -4.36 -26.08 -4.87
N ALA A 90 -3.58 -26.06 -3.78
CA ALA A 90 -2.46 -25.15 -3.65
C ALA A 90 -1.39 -25.37 -4.74
N ASP A 91 -1.07 -26.62 -5.04
CA ASP A 91 -0.11 -26.98 -6.09
C ASP A 91 -0.63 -26.56 -7.47
N ALA A 92 -1.89 -26.86 -7.78
CA ALA A 92 -2.52 -26.43 -9.03
C ALA A 92 -2.56 -24.89 -9.18
N LEU A 93 -2.79 -24.14 -8.09
CA LEU A 93 -2.76 -22.68 -8.10
C LEU A 93 -1.34 -22.13 -8.30
N ARG A 94 -0.31 -22.78 -7.76
CA ARG A 94 1.10 -22.42 -8.02
C ARG A 94 1.50 -22.65 -9.46
N ASP A 95 1.06 -23.75 -10.07
CA ASP A 95 1.30 -24.06 -11.49
C ASP A 95 0.68 -23.00 -12.42
N LEU A 96 -0.39 -22.32 -11.97
CA LEU A 96 -1.00 -21.18 -12.65
C LEU A 96 -0.34 -19.81 -12.31
N GLY A 97 0.79 -19.83 -11.62
CA GLY A 97 1.51 -18.62 -11.25
C GLY A 97 1.01 -17.95 -9.96
N GLY A 98 0.14 -18.61 -9.21
CA GLY A 98 -0.36 -18.10 -7.94
C GLY A 98 0.74 -17.92 -6.91
N LYS A 99 0.78 -16.76 -6.27
CA LYS A 99 1.71 -16.39 -5.20
C LYS A 99 0.97 -16.31 -3.86
N ARG A 100 1.70 -16.30 -2.75
CA ARG A 100 1.14 -16.11 -1.40
C ARG A 100 0.01 -17.06 -1.05
N ILE A 101 0.16 -18.35 -1.41
CA ILE A 101 -0.83 -19.39 -1.22
C ILE A 101 -0.67 -20.02 0.16
N GLU A 102 -1.75 -20.00 0.95
CA GLU A 102 -1.86 -20.65 2.25
C GLU A 102 -2.89 -21.78 2.18
N VAL A 103 -2.65 -22.90 2.87
CA VAL A 103 -3.58 -24.04 2.87
C VAL A 103 -4.40 -24.04 4.16
N ILE A 104 -5.70 -23.79 4.04
CA ILE A 104 -6.65 -23.82 5.15
C ILE A 104 -7.87 -24.66 4.76
N MET A 105 -7.97 -25.84 5.36
CA MET A 105 -9.05 -26.78 5.08
C MET A 105 -10.36 -26.30 5.70
N ASN A 106 -11.46 -26.48 4.97
CA ASN A 106 -12.79 -26.19 5.47
C ASN A 106 -13.28 -27.35 6.36
N PRO A 107 -13.55 -27.14 7.67
CA PRO A 107 -13.97 -28.18 8.61
C PRO A 107 -15.34 -28.78 8.26
N LEU A 108 -16.17 -28.11 7.48
CA LEU A 108 -17.44 -28.63 7.00
C LEU A 108 -17.27 -29.70 5.91
N VAL A 109 -16.12 -29.69 5.23
CA VAL A 109 -15.77 -30.68 4.18
C VAL A 109 -14.87 -31.77 4.76
N THR A 110 -13.93 -31.39 5.60
CA THR A 110 -12.89 -32.27 6.14
C THR A 110 -13.15 -32.48 7.63
N LYS A 111 -13.76 -33.59 8.01
CA LYS A 111 -14.11 -33.94 9.40
C LYS A 111 -12.89 -34.03 10.37
N GLN A 112 -11.67 -33.90 9.85
CA GLN A 112 -10.43 -34.01 10.59
C GLN A 112 -9.92 -32.65 11.17
N VAL A 113 -10.60 -31.56 10.86
CA VAL A 113 -10.14 -30.20 11.25
C VAL A 113 -11.23 -29.53 12.08
N ASP A 114 -10.82 -28.96 13.21
CA ASP A 114 -11.68 -28.19 14.08
C ASP A 114 -11.88 -26.76 13.58
N ILE A 115 -13.06 -26.18 13.82
CA ILE A 115 -13.38 -24.81 13.41
C ILE A 115 -12.53 -23.77 14.15
N ASP A 116 -12.20 -24.02 15.42
CA ASP A 116 -11.40 -23.08 16.21
C ASP A 116 -9.94 -23.07 15.73
N GLU A 117 -9.40 -24.23 15.32
CA GLU A 117 -8.09 -24.33 14.68
C GLU A 117 -8.09 -23.61 13.32
N THR A 118 -9.15 -23.79 12.53
CA THR A 118 -9.34 -23.11 11.24
C THR A 118 -9.38 -21.58 11.44
N ALA A 119 -10.16 -21.09 12.39
CA ALA A 119 -10.26 -19.68 12.71
C ALA A 119 -8.89 -19.11 13.15
N LYS A 120 -8.13 -19.83 13.98
CA LYS A 120 -6.77 -19.43 14.38
C LYS A 120 -5.81 -19.33 13.20
N LYS A 121 -5.85 -20.29 12.27
CA LYS A 121 -5.04 -20.25 11.03
C LYS A 121 -5.45 -19.07 10.15
N MET A 122 -6.76 -18.83 9.99
CA MET A 122 -7.29 -17.72 9.23
C MET A 122 -6.83 -16.36 9.83
N MET A 123 -6.92 -16.22 11.15
CA MET A 123 -6.43 -15.00 11.84
C MET A 123 -4.94 -14.75 11.64
N LYS A 124 -4.11 -15.82 11.61
CA LYS A 124 -2.68 -15.67 11.30
C LYS A 124 -2.46 -15.15 9.89
N VAL A 125 -3.23 -15.62 8.91
CA VAL A 125 -3.18 -15.11 7.53
C VAL A 125 -3.61 -13.64 7.51
N TYR A 126 -4.70 -13.27 8.18
CA TYR A 126 -5.16 -11.88 8.24
C TYR A 126 -4.12 -10.96 8.90
N GLN A 127 -3.49 -11.39 10.00
CA GLN A 127 -2.40 -10.63 10.62
C GLN A 127 -1.21 -10.44 9.67
N LYS A 128 -0.83 -11.48 8.93
CA LYS A 128 0.23 -11.39 7.91
C LYS A 128 -0.15 -10.40 6.80
N VAL A 129 -1.40 -10.45 6.33
CA VAL A 129 -1.94 -9.53 5.33
C VAL A 129 -1.95 -8.08 5.83
N MET A 130 -2.33 -7.84 7.09
CA MET A 130 -2.30 -6.50 7.69
C MET A 130 -0.88 -5.93 7.79
N ASN A 131 0.11 -6.79 7.98
CA ASN A 131 1.53 -6.39 8.04
C ASN A 131 2.20 -6.31 6.66
N SER A 132 1.47 -6.59 5.56
CA SER A 132 1.97 -6.48 4.20
C SER A 132 1.77 -5.07 3.66
N CYS A 133 2.75 -4.57 2.91
CA CYS A 133 2.65 -3.31 2.17
C CYS A 133 2.07 -3.56 0.76
N PRO A 134 1.30 -2.64 0.17
CA PRO A 134 0.91 -2.72 -1.24
C PRO A 134 2.10 -2.93 -2.19
N TYR A 135 3.25 -2.35 -1.88
CA TYR A 135 4.49 -2.57 -2.61
C TYR A 135 4.93 -4.05 -2.67
N ASP A 136 4.60 -4.86 -1.66
CA ASP A 136 4.92 -6.29 -1.63
C ASP A 136 4.17 -7.10 -2.70
N LEU A 137 3.13 -6.53 -3.31
CA LEU A 137 2.38 -7.17 -4.41
C LEU A 137 3.15 -7.19 -5.74
N PHE A 138 4.10 -6.28 -5.91
CA PHE A 138 4.88 -6.20 -7.14
C PHE A 138 5.86 -7.36 -7.28
N ASP A 139 6.18 -7.70 -8.52
CA ASP A 139 7.30 -8.58 -8.83
C ASP A 139 8.65 -7.86 -8.67
N GLU A 140 9.72 -8.62 -8.68
CA GLU A 140 11.07 -8.08 -8.46
C GLU A 140 11.51 -7.09 -9.54
N ALA A 141 11.06 -7.26 -10.78
CA ALA A 141 11.39 -6.34 -11.86
C ALA A 141 10.75 -4.96 -11.63
N THR A 142 9.47 -4.91 -11.28
CA THR A 142 8.77 -3.67 -10.94
C THR A 142 9.33 -3.05 -9.66
N LYS A 143 9.62 -3.86 -8.61
CA LYS A 143 10.20 -3.39 -7.35
C LYS A 143 11.57 -2.73 -7.54
N THR A 144 12.45 -3.35 -8.31
CA THR A 144 13.79 -2.80 -8.56
C THR A 144 13.76 -1.59 -9.49
N SER A 145 12.77 -1.51 -10.38
CA SER A 145 12.64 -0.39 -11.33
C SER A 145 12.05 0.86 -10.68
N LEU A 146 11.13 0.71 -9.74
CA LEU A 146 10.39 1.84 -9.16
C LEU A 146 11.31 2.88 -8.51
N PRO A 147 12.30 2.55 -7.66
CA PRO A 147 13.23 3.53 -7.08
C PRO A 147 14.01 4.30 -8.15
N VAL A 148 14.47 3.61 -9.20
CA VAL A 148 15.22 4.22 -10.31
C VAL A 148 14.36 5.25 -11.06
N ILE A 149 13.11 4.89 -11.36
CA ILE A 149 12.16 5.77 -12.05
C ILE A 149 11.83 6.98 -11.16
N LEU A 150 11.57 6.77 -9.87
CA LEU A 150 11.27 7.88 -8.93
C LEU A 150 12.46 8.82 -8.79
N LYS A 151 13.69 8.29 -8.67
CA LYS A 151 14.91 9.10 -8.60
C LYS A 151 15.11 9.95 -9.85
N ALA A 152 14.90 9.38 -11.06
CA ALA A 152 14.90 10.15 -12.30
C ALA A 152 13.81 11.24 -12.32
N GLY A 153 12.63 10.95 -11.78
CA GLY A 153 11.51 11.90 -11.67
C GLY A 153 11.79 13.03 -10.70
N ILE A 154 12.36 12.75 -9.53
CA ILE A 154 12.73 13.74 -8.51
C ILE A 154 13.76 14.72 -9.08
N HIS A 155 14.84 14.21 -9.63
CA HIS A 155 15.95 15.05 -10.13
C HIS A 155 15.70 15.61 -11.54
N GLY A 156 14.80 15.04 -12.32
CA GLY A 156 14.50 15.46 -13.69
C GLY A 156 15.63 15.23 -14.69
N ASP A 157 16.61 14.38 -14.35
CA ASP A 157 17.79 14.10 -15.18
C ASP A 157 18.20 12.63 -15.04
N LYS A 158 18.44 11.97 -16.18
CA LYS A 158 18.87 10.59 -16.24
C LYS A 158 20.29 10.34 -15.68
N ARG A 159 21.14 11.35 -15.62
CA ARG A 159 22.52 11.24 -15.09
C ARG A 159 22.56 10.72 -13.67
N TRP A 160 21.51 10.92 -12.88
CA TRP A 160 21.39 10.42 -11.51
C TRP A 160 21.22 8.90 -11.43
N VAL A 161 20.86 8.26 -12.54
CA VAL A 161 20.56 6.82 -12.62
C VAL A 161 21.32 6.10 -13.73
N GLU A 162 22.24 6.78 -14.44
CA GLU A 162 23.01 6.21 -15.57
C GLU A 162 23.83 4.97 -15.20
N HIS A 163 24.20 4.84 -13.93
CA HIS A 163 25.00 3.72 -13.43
C HIS A 163 24.16 2.66 -12.70
N GLU A 164 22.84 2.84 -12.64
CA GLU A 164 21.97 1.90 -11.97
C GLU A 164 21.63 0.72 -12.90
N ILE A 165 21.87 -0.48 -12.43
CA ILE A 165 21.55 -1.74 -13.11
C ILE A 165 20.60 -2.51 -12.20
N PRO A 166 19.54 -3.11 -12.73
CA PRO A 166 19.17 -3.31 -14.14
C PRO A 166 18.46 -2.10 -14.78
N ILE A 167 18.40 -2.11 -16.13
CA ILE A 167 17.55 -1.18 -16.88
C ILE A 167 16.11 -1.33 -16.38
N PRO A 168 15.43 -0.24 -16.03
CA PRO A 168 14.07 -0.29 -15.53
C PRO A 168 13.12 -1.07 -16.46
N SER A 169 12.35 -1.98 -15.86
CA SER A 169 11.35 -2.77 -16.56
C SER A 169 10.09 -2.86 -15.70
N ILE A 170 8.94 -2.48 -16.24
CA ILE A 170 7.65 -2.53 -15.57
C ILE A 170 6.84 -3.65 -16.20
N THR A 171 6.63 -4.71 -15.44
CA THR A 171 5.84 -5.88 -15.87
C THR A 171 4.39 -5.80 -15.40
N GLN A 172 4.09 -4.93 -14.43
CA GLN A 172 2.77 -4.73 -13.85
C GLN A 172 2.33 -3.25 -13.94
N PRO A 173 2.22 -2.66 -15.16
CA PRO A 173 2.02 -1.22 -15.31
C PRO A 173 0.68 -0.72 -14.72
N ARG A 174 -0.39 -1.52 -14.83
CA ARG A 174 -1.69 -1.16 -14.27
C ARG A 174 -1.67 -1.13 -12.73
N GLN A 175 -1.10 -2.16 -12.10
CA GLN A 175 -0.97 -2.23 -10.63
C GLN A 175 -0.09 -1.10 -10.12
N LEU A 176 0.99 -0.79 -10.85
CA LEU A 176 1.86 0.33 -10.50
C LEU A 176 1.13 1.68 -10.61
N PHE A 177 0.32 1.88 -11.65
CA PHE A 177 -0.50 3.08 -11.80
C PHE A 177 -1.49 3.25 -10.63
N ILE A 178 -2.20 2.16 -10.25
CA ILE A 178 -3.12 2.19 -9.10
C ILE A 178 -2.40 2.55 -7.81
N PHE A 179 -1.27 1.87 -7.54
CA PHE A 179 -0.44 2.14 -6.38
C PHE A 179 0.04 3.60 -6.36
N ALA A 180 0.58 4.07 -7.48
CA ALA A 180 1.07 5.44 -7.61
C ALA A 180 -0.03 6.49 -7.42
N SER A 181 -1.24 6.20 -7.88
CA SER A 181 -2.40 7.07 -7.68
C SER A 181 -2.80 7.19 -6.21
N LEU A 182 -2.78 6.07 -5.47
CA LEU A 182 -3.11 6.06 -4.04
C LEU A 182 -2.01 6.69 -3.18
N GLU A 183 -0.75 6.56 -3.58
CA GLU A 183 0.41 7.19 -2.91
C GLU A 183 0.66 8.65 -3.34
N GLY A 184 -0.07 9.16 -4.35
CA GLY A 184 0.09 10.50 -4.89
C GLY A 184 1.37 10.72 -5.70
N ILE A 185 2.05 9.66 -6.11
CA ILE A 185 3.36 9.72 -6.79
C ILE A 185 3.26 9.65 -8.33
N CYS A 186 2.07 9.61 -8.92
CA CYS A 186 1.89 9.57 -10.38
C CYS A 186 2.70 10.65 -11.12
N PRO A 187 2.69 11.94 -10.70
CA PRO A 187 3.44 12.97 -11.40
C PRO A 187 4.95 12.72 -11.41
N LEU A 188 5.49 12.17 -10.32
CA LEU A 188 6.92 11.79 -10.23
C LEU A 188 7.24 10.62 -11.14
N LEU A 189 6.38 9.61 -11.18
CA LEU A 189 6.56 8.45 -12.06
C LEU A 189 6.48 8.86 -13.53
N ASP A 190 5.49 9.64 -13.92
CA ASP A 190 5.33 10.11 -15.32
C ASP A 190 6.55 10.92 -15.75
N LYS A 191 7.05 11.82 -14.88
CA LYS A 191 8.28 12.57 -15.13
C LYS A 191 9.48 11.64 -15.25
N GLY A 192 9.65 10.68 -14.33
CA GLY A 192 10.76 9.72 -14.38
C GLY A 192 10.74 8.84 -15.61
N LEU A 193 9.58 8.30 -15.98
CA LEU A 193 9.41 7.54 -17.22
C LEU A 193 9.77 8.36 -18.44
N SER A 194 9.34 9.63 -18.50
CA SER A 194 9.68 10.55 -19.58
C SER A 194 11.19 10.81 -19.66
N VAL A 195 11.84 11.08 -18.54
CA VAL A 195 13.30 11.31 -18.44
C VAL A 195 14.09 10.09 -18.94
N LEU A 196 13.60 8.88 -18.61
CA LEU A 196 14.23 7.62 -19.03
C LEU A 196 13.85 7.18 -20.45
N GLY A 197 12.95 7.89 -21.12
CA GLY A 197 12.44 7.52 -22.45
C GLY A 197 11.60 6.24 -22.45
N MET A 198 10.96 5.92 -21.33
CA MET A 198 10.10 4.74 -21.17
C MET A 198 8.65 5.06 -21.54
N THR A 199 7.87 4.00 -21.83
CA THR A 199 6.44 4.13 -22.11
C THR A 199 5.68 4.62 -20.86
N PRO A 200 4.79 5.63 -20.99
CA PRO A 200 3.92 6.07 -19.91
C PRO A 200 3.05 4.94 -19.34
N LEU A 201 2.68 5.04 -18.06
CA LEU A 201 1.73 4.11 -17.45
C LEU A 201 0.32 4.27 -18.06
N PRO A 202 -0.46 3.17 -18.13
CA PRO A 202 -1.85 3.24 -18.56
C PRO A 202 -2.70 3.92 -17.47
N HIS A 203 -3.21 5.11 -17.74
CA HIS A 203 -4.10 5.86 -16.82
C HIS A 203 -5.55 5.36 -16.95
N GLU A 204 -5.81 4.15 -16.47
CA GLU A 204 -7.13 3.54 -16.50
C GLU A 204 -7.91 3.81 -15.21
N PRO A 205 -9.22 4.15 -15.28
CA PRO A 205 -10.06 4.30 -14.09
C PRO A 205 -10.10 3.02 -13.26
N PHE A 206 -10.06 3.17 -11.93
CA PHE A 206 -10.22 2.07 -10.99
C PHE A 206 -11.23 2.44 -9.89
N GLU A 207 -11.85 1.43 -9.30
CA GLU A 207 -12.77 1.62 -8.18
C GLU A 207 -11.98 1.75 -6.87
N CYS A 208 -12.41 2.68 -6.02
CA CYS A 208 -11.83 2.98 -4.72
C CYS A 208 -12.96 3.39 -3.76
N TYR A 209 -12.87 2.98 -2.49
CA TYR A 209 -13.85 3.28 -1.44
C TYR A 209 -13.18 3.92 -0.23
N LEU A 210 -12.17 4.73 -0.47
CA LEU A 210 -11.48 5.50 0.56
C LEU A 210 -12.48 6.25 1.46
N PRO A 211 -12.15 6.44 2.74
CA PRO A 211 -12.94 7.28 3.64
C PRO A 211 -13.18 8.68 3.02
N GLU A 212 -14.34 9.27 3.29
CA GLU A 212 -14.68 10.62 2.77
C GLU A 212 -13.64 11.68 3.14
N ASN A 213 -12.94 11.49 4.26
CA ASN A 213 -11.90 12.39 4.77
C ASN A 213 -10.49 12.04 4.28
N TYR A 214 -10.34 11.00 3.47
CA TYR A 214 -9.03 10.60 2.97
C TYR A 214 -8.59 11.51 1.83
N ALA A 215 -7.62 12.36 2.11
CA ALA A 215 -6.95 13.15 1.07
C ALA A 215 -5.81 12.32 0.47
N ILE A 216 -5.91 12.02 -0.83
CA ILE A 216 -4.77 11.43 -1.55
C ILE A 216 -3.61 12.44 -1.45
N PRO A 217 -2.43 12.01 -0.98
CA PRO A 217 -1.28 12.90 -0.93
C PRO A 217 -0.98 13.48 -2.31
N SER A 218 -0.67 14.75 -2.39
CA SER A 218 -0.39 15.42 -3.66
C SER A 218 0.91 16.20 -3.58
N SER A 219 1.50 16.47 -4.74
CA SER A 219 2.58 17.42 -4.84
C SER A 219 2.06 18.83 -4.55
N THR A 220 2.70 19.53 -3.63
CA THR A 220 2.39 20.93 -3.25
C THR A 220 3.50 21.84 -3.72
N GLU A 221 3.53 22.15 -5.03
CA GLU A 221 4.49 23.11 -5.54
C GLU A 221 4.26 24.50 -4.89
N GLY A 222 5.33 25.08 -4.37
CA GLY A 222 5.33 26.41 -3.78
C GLY A 222 4.72 26.54 -2.37
N ALA A 223 4.38 25.41 -1.71
CA ALA A 223 3.95 25.45 -0.32
C ALA A 223 5.14 25.69 0.62
N ASN A 224 4.92 26.43 1.70
CA ASN A 224 5.89 26.64 2.76
C ASN A 224 6.15 25.32 3.51
N ILE A 225 7.39 25.05 3.90
CA ILE A 225 7.82 23.85 4.64
C ILE A 225 6.98 23.65 5.92
N VAL A 226 6.65 24.72 6.65
CA VAL A 226 5.80 24.61 7.86
C VAL A 226 4.41 24.05 7.54
N ASN A 227 3.79 24.45 6.42
CA ASN A 227 2.51 23.89 5.99
C ASN A 227 2.64 22.40 5.59
N MET A 228 3.79 22.01 5.04
CA MET A 228 4.07 20.60 4.71
C MET A 228 4.27 19.76 5.98
N LEU A 229 4.89 20.33 7.02
CA LEU A 229 5.00 19.69 8.34
C LEU A 229 3.63 19.54 9.00
N ASP A 230 2.76 20.57 8.92
CA ASP A 230 1.38 20.50 9.40
C ASP A 230 0.59 19.40 8.69
N ASP A 231 0.78 19.24 7.37
CA ASP A 231 0.16 18.16 6.62
C ASP A 231 0.65 16.76 7.08
N ILE A 232 1.95 16.61 7.33
CA ILE A 232 2.50 15.36 7.91
C ILE A 232 1.96 15.13 9.33
N HIS A 233 1.87 16.17 10.14
CA HIS A 233 1.35 16.08 11.50
C HIS A 233 -0.10 15.60 11.54
N ARG A 234 -0.94 16.11 10.65
CA ARG A 234 -2.38 15.79 10.59
C ARG A 234 -2.69 14.48 9.88
N HIS A 235 -1.98 14.16 8.82
CA HIS A 235 -2.34 13.08 7.89
C HIS A 235 -1.30 11.96 7.82
N GLY A 236 -0.21 12.06 8.58
CA GLY A 236 0.89 11.10 8.57
C GLY A 236 1.91 11.33 7.46
N ILE A 237 2.99 10.59 7.53
CA ILE A 237 4.10 10.65 6.58
C ILE A 237 3.80 9.79 5.35
N THR A 238 4.08 10.32 4.14
CA THR A 238 4.08 9.57 2.88
C THR A 238 5.30 9.96 2.06
N PHE A 239 5.65 9.14 1.07
CA PHE A 239 6.82 9.42 0.24
C PHE A 239 6.71 10.75 -0.51
N ILE A 240 5.53 11.07 -1.07
CA ILE A 240 5.35 12.35 -1.78
C ILE A 240 5.48 13.56 -0.85
N ARG A 241 5.03 13.46 0.41
CA ARG A 241 5.21 14.52 1.40
C ARG A 241 6.68 14.77 1.73
N LEU A 242 7.47 13.68 1.82
CA LEU A 242 8.93 13.80 1.96
C LEU A 242 9.58 14.47 0.76
N VAL A 243 9.19 14.07 -0.45
CA VAL A 243 9.71 14.66 -1.70
C VAL A 243 9.37 16.15 -1.79
N ASN A 244 8.18 16.56 -1.37
CA ASN A 244 7.78 17.96 -1.35
C ASN A 244 8.73 18.79 -0.45
N ILE A 245 9.01 18.32 0.78
CA ILE A 245 9.95 19.00 1.68
C ILE A 245 11.37 18.97 1.11
N TYR A 246 11.81 17.83 0.59
CA TYR A 246 13.12 17.70 -0.09
C TYR A 246 13.27 18.74 -1.20
N GLN A 247 12.27 18.89 -2.08
CA GLN A 247 12.31 19.86 -3.18
C GLN A 247 12.29 21.30 -2.67
N ALA A 248 11.57 21.59 -1.60
CA ALA A 248 11.57 22.89 -0.98
C ALA A 248 12.95 23.23 -0.36
N LEU A 249 13.62 22.27 0.28
CA LEU A 249 14.94 22.44 0.87
C LEU A 249 16.04 22.68 -0.17
N ILE A 250 15.99 22.03 -1.33
CA ILE A 250 16.98 22.23 -2.40
C ILE A 250 16.71 23.48 -3.26
N SER A 251 15.51 24.07 -3.15
CA SER A 251 15.22 25.35 -3.80
C SER A 251 15.74 26.47 -2.93
N ASP A 252 16.55 27.38 -3.49
CA ASP A 252 17.09 28.58 -2.77
C ASP A 252 16.00 29.60 -2.37
N SER A 253 14.79 29.11 -2.04
CA SER A 253 13.59 29.93 -1.85
C SER A 253 13.27 30.24 -0.39
N HIS A 254 14.09 29.80 0.57
CA HIS A 254 13.85 30.01 2.00
C HIS A 254 15.12 30.53 2.70
N ASP A 255 14.91 31.30 3.75
CA ASP A 255 15.93 31.70 4.70
C ASP A 255 15.90 30.71 5.87
N ASP A 256 17.05 30.12 6.19
CA ASP A 256 17.14 29.08 7.20
C ASP A 256 16.76 29.57 8.60
N GLU A 257 17.17 30.81 8.98
CA GLU A 257 16.85 31.38 10.28
C GLU A 257 15.35 31.66 10.39
N GLU A 258 14.73 32.25 9.36
CA GLU A 258 13.29 32.50 9.32
C GLU A 258 12.48 31.19 9.33
N LEU A 259 12.99 30.14 8.65
CA LEU A 259 12.36 28.82 8.66
C LEU A 259 12.38 28.19 10.06
N LEU A 260 13.53 28.21 10.75
CA LEU A 260 13.69 27.64 12.08
C LEU A 260 12.82 28.38 13.11
N ASP A 261 12.75 29.70 13.05
CA ASP A 261 11.86 30.49 13.92
C ASP A 261 10.39 30.08 13.72
N LYS A 262 9.93 29.92 12.48
CA LYS A 262 8.56 29.48 12.18
C LYS A 262 8.29 28.04 12.60
N VAL A 263 9.26 27.16 12.50
CA VAL A 263 9.15 25.76 12.98
C VAL A 263 9.00 25.74 14.50
N GLU A 264 9.76 26.57 15.23
CA GLU A 264 9.66 26.72 16.69
C GLU A 264 8.33 27.34 17.10
N GLU A 265 7.87 28.42 16.46
CA GLU A 265 6.58 29.07 16.73
C GLU A 265 5.38 28.12 16.60
N ASN A 266 5.46 27.09 15.73
CA ASN A 266 4.42 26.11 15.51
C ASN A 266 4.63 24.81 16.29
N ASP A 267 5.64 24.71 17.16
CA ASP A 267 5.97 23.52 17.97
C ASP A 267 6.30 22.27 17.11
N TYR A 268 6.93 22.47 15.95
CA TYR A 268 7.29 21.40 15.03
C TYR A 268 8.77 20.99 15.08
N ASN A 269 9.56 21.46 16.06
CA ASN A 269 10.99 21.18 16.15
C ASN A 269 11.32 19.67 16.09
N GLU A 270 10.67 18.87 16.97
CA GLU A 270 10.91 17.42 17.00
C GLU A 270 10.47 16.73 15.70
N LEU A 271 9.35 17.18 15.12
CA LEU A 271 8.87 16.66 13.83
C LEU A 271 9.84 17.00 12.70
N PHE A 272 10.32 18.24 12.65
CA PHE A 272 11.18 18.72 11.58
C PHE A 272 12.52 17.97 11.56
N VAL A 273 13.24 17.89 12.68
CA VAL A 273 14.52 17.17 12.74
C VAL A 273 14.36 15.68 12.46
N SER A 274 13.20 15.11 12.82
CA SER A 274 12.85 13.71 12.52
C SER A 274 12.59 13.50 11.03
N VAL A 275 11.87 14.40 10.38
CA VAL A 275 11.60 14.37 8.93
C VAL A 275 12.91 14.57 8.15
N LEU A 276 13.78 15.49 8.56
CA LEU A 276 15.10 15.67 7.95
C LEU A 276 15.94 14.38 8.01
N GLN A 277 15.87 13.64 9.13
CA GLN A 277 16.55 12.35 9.24
C GLN A 277 16.01 11.31 8.24
N ILE A 278 14.70 11.25 8.05
CA ILE A 278 14.07 10.36 7.05
C ILE A 278 14.46 10.78 5.62
N ILE A 279 14.47 12.08 5.33
CA ILE A 279 14.91 12.64 4.03
C ILE A 279 16.37 12.27 3.75
N LYS A 280 17.26 12.40 4.75
CA LYS A 280 18.66 11.98 4.65
C LYS A 280 18.79 10.50 4.28
N GLU A 281 17.98 9.65 4.92
CA GLU A 281 18.02 8.20 4.72
C GLU A 281 17.43 7.76 3.37
N GLN A 282 16.32 8.37 2.93
CA GLN A 282 15.54 7.90 1.79
C GLN A 282 15.85 8.66 0.49
N LEU A 283 16.18 9.94 0.59
CA LEU A 283 16.39 10.82 -0.57
C LEU A 283 17.82 11.30 -0.69
N HIS A 284 18.71 10.91 0.24
CA HIS A 284 20.13 11.23 0.24
C HIS A 284 20.43 12.72 0.06
N LEU A 285 19.67 13.59 0.78
CA LEU A 285 19.91 15.04 0.78
C LEU A 285 21.33 15.34 1.28
N ASP A 286 22.06 16.15 0.53
CA ASP A 286 23.40 16.60 0.90
C ASP A 286 23.40 17.48 2.16
N GLU A 287 24.45 17.36 2.97
CA GLU A 287 24.52 18.06 4.28
C GLU A 287 24.40 19.58 4.19
N GLY A 288 24.78 20.17 3.06
CA GLY A 288 24.69 21.61 2.84
C GLY A 288 23.27 22.18 2.69
N PHE A 289 22.27 21.32 2.53
CA PHE A 289 20.87 21.73 2.42
C PHE A 289 20.06 21.54 3.71
N PHE A 290 20.69 21.11 4.81
CA PHE A 290 20.00 20.97 6.09
C PHE A 290 20.03 22.30 6.86
N PRO A 291 18.88 22.93 7.15
CA PRO A 291 18.84 24.16 7.97
C PRO A 291 19.20 23.89 9.44
N CYS A 292 19.09 22.65 9.90
CA CYS A 292 19.54 22.20 11.21
C CYS A 292 19.95 20.71 11.17
N ALA A 293 20.59 20.23 12.24
CA ALA A 293 21.04 18.85 12.33
C ALA A 293 19.84 17.87 12.40
N PRO A 294 19.76 16.86 11.51
CA PRO A 294 18.75 15.82 11.59
C PRO A 294 18.97 14.92 12.81
N GLU A 295 17.89 14.40 13.42
CA GLU A 295 17.94 13.57 14.62
C GLU A 295 17.25 12.23 14.46
N ASN A 296 17.88 11.17 14.98
CA ASN A 296 17.31 9.81 15.03
C ASN A 296 16.69 9.54 16.42
N ASN A 297 15.57 10.18 16.70
CA ASN A 297 14.86 10.10 17.97
C ASN A 297 13.69 9.06 17.95
N SER A 298 12.81 9.08 18.96
CA SER A 298 11.66 8.19 19.06
C SER A 298 10.62 8.45 17.96
N LEU A 299 10.40 9.72 17.61
CA LEU A 299 9.48 10.11 16.56
C LEU A 299 9.99 9.68 15.19
N THR A 300 11.30 9.81 14.91
CA THR A 300 11.93 9.30 13.69
C THR A 300 11.67 7.81 13.49
N LYS A 301 11.79 7.01 14.57
CA LYS A 301 11.52 5.56 14.50
C LYS A 301 10.06 5.27 14.16
N LYS A 302 9.13 6.03 14.73
CA LYS A 302 7.70 5.94 14.43
C LYS A 302 7.41 6.31 12.97
N LEU A 303 7.88 7.46 12.52
CA LEU A 303 7.69 7.94 11.15
C LEU A 303 8.27 6.95 10.12
N ARG A 304 9.44 6.37 10.42
CA ARG A 304 10.05 5.33 9.57
C ARG A 304 9.18 4.08 9.47
N ALA A 305 8.59 3.65 10.59
CA ALA A 305 7.67 2.51 10.60
C ALA A 305 6.37 2.82 9.83
N ASP A 306 5.84 4.03 9.98
CA ASP A 306 4.64 4.48 9.26
C ASP A 306 4.91 4.55 7.74
N LEU A 307 6.05 5.11 7.32
CA LEU A 307 6.45 5.17 5.91
C LEU A 307 6.60 3.78 5.28
N GLN A 308 7.09 2.77 6.04
CA GLN A 308 7.21 1.40 5.55
C GLN A 308 5.86 0.74 5.20
N ASN A 309 4.76 1.25 5.71
CA ASN A 309 3.42 0.78 5.35
C ASN A 309 2.94 1.30 3.99
N HIS A 310 3.61 2.30 3.43
CA HIS A 310 3.31 2.92 2.13
C HIS A 310 4.31 2.45 1.07
N LEU A 311 5.34 3.20 0.84
CA LEU A 311 6.37 2.93 -0.16
C LEU A 311 7.71 2.62 0.53
N ARG A 312 8.27 1.44 0.23
CA ARG A 312 9.63 1.06 0.64
C ARG A 312 10.58 1.31 -0.52
N LEU A 313 11.54 2.19 -0.33
CA LEU A 313 12.64 2.43 -1.27
C LEU A 313 13.92 1.80 -0.77
#